data_09be40e0623dae59353f4d4f2a09f44d
#
_entry.id   09be40e0623dae59353f4d4f2a09f44d
#
_cell.length_a   1.000
_cell.length_b   1.000
_cell.length_c   1.000
_cell.angle_alpha   90.00
_cell.angle_beta   90.00
_cell.angle_gamma   90.00
#
_symmetry.space_group_name_H-M   'P 1'
#
loop_
_entity.id
_entity.type
_entity.pdbx_description
1 polymer ?
#
loop_
_entity_poly.entity_id
_entity_poly.type
_entity_poly.pdbx_seq_one_letter_code
_entity_poly.pdbx_strand_id
1 'polypeptide(L)'
;MWERTLRYEVDDRGDIFNRSTDEPAIGAVWHNRLLILPMVLRRFLPERRGAALISASRDGAWIAELVKKVGFDAVRGSSSRQGVTAVLQMAEVLALGSDVVIAPDGPRGPAYQIGQGIIFLAQKSGAPVFPVHLEYSRSWRVKSWDRFFLPRPFSKVRVIFGPPHVVAETSTDEAFEAERLRLQDAMMSLVEES
;
A
#
# COMPACT_ATOMS: atom_id res chain seq x y z
N MET A 1 0.96 8.42 -20.87
CA MET A 1 -0.10 8.85 -21.83
C MET A 1 -1.42 8.08 -21.67
N TRP A 2 -1.34 6.78 -21.50
CA TRP A 2 -2.46 5.85 -21.31
C TRP A 2 -3.30 6.13 -20.03
N GLU A 3 -2.68 6.45 -18.90
CA GLU A 3 -3.34 6.82 -17.63
C GLU A 3 -4.35 7.98 -17.78
N ARG A 4 -4.10 8.91 -18.71
CA ARG A 4 -5.00 10.06 -18.99
C ARG A 4 -6.38 9.65 -19.53
N THR A 5 -6.51 8.41 -20.00
CA THR A 5 -7.78 7.88 -20.47
C THR A 5 -8.61 7.26 -19.34
N LEU A 6 -8.02 7.06 -18.16
CA LEU A 6 -8.71 6.48 -17.01
C LEU A 6 -9.64 7.50 -16.37
N ARG A 7 -10.81 7.06 -15.96
CA ARG A 7 -11.80 7.85 -15.24
C ARG A 7 -11.84 7.39 -13.80
N TYR A 8 -11.51 8.31 -12.88
CA TYR A 8 -11.39 7.99 -11.47
C TYR A 8 -12.67 8.37 -10.73
N GLU A 9 -13.11 7.46 -9.87
CA GLU A 9 -14.13 7.65 -8.85
C GLU A 9 -13.46 7.36 -7.49
N VAL A 10 -13.69 8.20 -6.47
CA VAL A 10 -13.05 8.03 -5.15
C VAL A 10 -14.12 7.75 -4.11
N ASP A 11 -13.85 6.75 -3.29
CA ASP A 11 -14.64 6.35 -2.14
C ASP A 11 -13.73 6.47 -0.88
N ASP A 12 -13.85 7.59 -0.18
CA ASP A 12 -13.03 7.88 1.00
C ASP A 12 -13.78 7.50 2.28
N ARG A 13 -13.77 6.21 2.60
CA ARG A 13 -14.38 5.67 3.83
C ARG A 13 -13.52 5.92 5.07
N GLY A 14 -12.26 6.24 4.87
CA GLY A 14 -11.28 6.46 5.92
C GLY A 14 -11.06 7.91 6.29
N ASP A 15 -11.77 8.82 5.61
CA ASP A 15 -11.64 10.28 5.80
C ASP A 15 -10.20 10.79 5.63
N ILE A 16 -9.45 10.16 4.68
CA ILE A 16 -8.04 10.45 4.45
C ILE A 16 -7.82 11.88 3.96
N PHE A 17 -8.79 12.48 3.26
CA PHE A 17 -8.68 13.83 2.73
C PHE A 17 -8.76 14.92 3.80
N ASN A 18 -9.43 14.66 4.92
CA ASN A 18 -9.51 15.59 6.04
C ASN A 18 -8.41 15.37 7.10
N ARG A 19 -7.61 14.31 6.92
CA ARG A 19 -6.52 14.01 7.84
C ARG A 19 -5.36 14.98 7.64
N SER A 20 -4.81 15.51 8.74
CA SER A 20 -3.62 16.36 8.70
C SER A 20 -2.45 15.66 8.01
N THR A 21 -1.68 16.42 7.21
CA THR A 21 -0.44 15.93 6.60
C THR A 21 0.68 15.69 7.61
N ASP A 22 0.57 16.28 8.81
CA ASP A 22 1.53 16.08 9.91
C ASP A 22 1.26 14.80 10.72
N GLU A 23 0.17 14.10 10.39
CA GLU A 23 -0.18 12.81 10.96
C GLU A 23 0.17 11.69 9.96
N PRO A 24 1.34 11.06 10.10
CA PRO A 24 1.77 10.04 9.16
C PRO A 24 0.88 8.79 9.22
N ALA A 25 0.78 8.11 8.11
CA ALA A 25 -0.01 6.90 7.96
C ALA A 25 0.71 5.84 7.11
N ILE A 26 0.27 4.59 7.27
CA ILE A 26 0.72 3.46 6.46
C ILE A 26 -0.38 3.15 5.44
N GLY A 27 -0.14 3.41 4.16
CA GLY A 27 -1.01 2.95 3.08
C GLY A 27 -0.71 1.48 2.75
N ALA A 28 -1.71 0.62 2.89
CA ALA A 28 -1.61 -0.80 2.56
C ALA A 28 -2.40 -1.12 1.30
N VAL A 29 -1.73 -1.64 0.28
CA VAL A 29 -2.35 -1.97 -1.01
C VAL A 29 -1.85 -3.33 -1.50
N TRP A 30 -2.73 -4.17 -2.04
CA TRP A 30 -2.32 -5.45 -2.59
C TRP A 30 -1.37 -5.29 -3.77
N HIS A 31 -0.33 -6.13 -3.84
CA HIS A 31 0.72 -6.05 -4.85
C HIS A 31 0.17 -5.98 -6.27
N ASN A 32 -0.88 -6.72 -6.54
CA ASN A 32 -1.49 -6.77 -7.87
C ASN A 32 -2.26 -5.49 -8.29
N ARG A 33 -2.31 -4.46 -7.45
CA ARG A 33 -2.96 -3.16 -7.72
C ARG A 33 -1.97 -1.99 -7.81
N LEU A 34 -0.66 -2.25 -7.70
CA LEU A 34 0.34 -1.19 -7.56
C LEU A 34 0.51 -0.28 -8.79
N LEU A 35 0.16 -0.74 -10.01
CA LEU A 35 0.53 -0.07 -11.26
C LEU A 35 0.19 1.42 -11.32
N ILE A 36 -1.03 1.76 -10.94
CA ILE A 36 -1.51 3.15 -11.04
C ILE A 36 -1.54 3.87 -9.69
N LEU A 37 -1.13 3.21 -8.62
CA LEU A 37 -1.12 3.80 -7.29
C LEU A 37 -0.30 5.11 -7.22
N PRO A 38 0.89 5.23 -7.83
CA PRO A 38 1.63 6.51 -7.85
C PRO A 38 0.82 7.65 -8.45
N MET A 39 0.05 7.39 -9.50
CA MET A 39 -0.81 8.38 -10.14
C MET A 39 -1.99 8.78 -9.25
N VAL A 40 -2.55 7.81 -8.53
CA VAL A 40 -3.62 8.03 -7.54
C VAL A 40 -3.11 8.93 -6.42
N LEU A 41 -1.97 8.62 -5.83
CA LEU A 41 -1.35 9.42 -4.76
C LEU A 41 -1.11 10.86 -5.23
N ARG A 42 -0.47 11.03 -6.38
CA ARG A 42 -0.21 12.37 -6.95
C ARG A 42 -1.48 13.16 -7.22
N ARG A 43 -2.55 12.50 -7.67
CA ARG A 43 -3.80 13.16 -8.06
C ARG A 43 -4.66 13.55 -6.88
N PHE A 44 -4.77 12.68 -5.88
CA PHE A 44 -5.72 12.83 -4.80
C PHE A 44 -5.09 13.23 -3.46
N LEU A 45 -3.79 12.98 -3.29
CA LEU A 45 -3.04 13.29 -2.08
C LEU A 45 -1.74 14.05 -2.41
N PRO A 46 -1.79 15.14 -3.21
CA PRO A 46 -0.59 15.82 -3.73
C PRO A 46 0.28 16.47 -2.65
N GLU A 47 -0.31 16.81 -1.51
CA GLU A 47 0.39 17.46 -0.40
C GLU A 47 1.13 16.44 0.51
N ARG A 48 0.75 15.15 0.43
CA ARG A 48 1.37 14.12 1.28
C ARG A 48 2.72 13.69 0.70
N ARG A 49 3.68 13.52 1.61
CA ARG A 49 5.03 13.04 1.32
C ARG A 49 5.22 11.68 1.95
N GLY A 50 6.10 10.87 1.41
CA GLY A 50 6.33 9.57 1.99
C GLY A 50 7.33 8.71 1.25
N ALA A 51 7.40 7.45 1.64
CA ALA A 51 8.21 6.44 1.00
C ALA A 51 7.41 5.18 0.67
N ALA A 52 7.75 4.55 -0.44
CA ALA A 52 7.21 3.25 -0.83
C ALA A 52 8.24 2.15 -0.61
N LEU A 53 7.81 1.05 0.01
CA LEU A 53 8.64 -0.16 0.12
C LEU A 53 8.66 -0.88 -1.22
N ILE A 54 9.83 -0.93 -1.84
CA ILE A 54 10.00 -1.48 -3.19
C ILE A 54 11.02 -2.61 -3.19
N SER A 55 10.73 -3.68 -3.91
CA SER A 55 11.65 -4.82 -4.07
C SER A 55 13.03 -4.36 -4.58
N ALA A 56 14.10 -4.99 -4.06
CA ALA A 56 15.47 -4.76 -4.51
C ALA A 56 15.77 -5.31 -5.93
N SER A 57 14.79 -5.95 -6.59
CA SER A 57 14.91 -6.49 -7.95
C SER A 57 15.14 -5.40 -9.01
N ARG A 58 15.53 -5.82 -10.23
CA ARG A 58 15.64 -4.91 -11.39
C ARG A 58 14.30 -4.24 -11.72
N ASP A 59 13.21 -5.00 -11.68
CA ASP A 59 11.86 -4.47 -11.97
C ASP A 59 11.46 -3.42 -10.93
N GLY A 60 11.83 -3.63 -9.66
CA GLY A 60 11.64 -2.63 -8.61
C GLY A 60 12.41 -1.32 -8.86
N ALA A 61 13.51 -1.34 -9.61
CA ALA A 61 14.24 -0.10 -9.94
C ALA A 61 13.40 0.86 -10.80
N TRP A 62 12.66 0.34 -11.77
CA TRP A 62 11.76 1.15 -12.60
C TRP A 62 10.61 1.75 -11.79
N ILE A 63 10.06 0.97 -10.85
CA ILE A 63 9.00 1.43 -9.95
C ILE A 63 9.55 2.52 -9.01
N ALA A 64 10.77 2.36 -8.49
CA ALA A 64 11.42 3.37 -7.67
C ALA A 64 11.55 4.73 -8.36
N GLU A 65 11.92 4.73 -9.64
CA GLU A 65 11.98 5.98 -10.43
C GLU A 65 10.58 6.57 -10.67
N LEU A 66 9.56 5.73 -10.82
CA LEU A 66 8.20 6.19 -11.01
C LEU A 66 7.64 6.84 -9.73
N VAL A 67 7.85 6.23 -8.56
CA VAL A 67 7.36 6.79 -7.30
C VAL A 67 8.06 8.09 -6.93
N LYS A 68 9.35 8.24 -7.23
CA LYS A 68 10.07 9.50 -7.07
C LYS A 68 9.45 10.65 -7.87
N LYS A 69 9.00 10.39 -9.10
CA LYS A 69 8.33 11.40 -9.94
C LYS A 69 7.00 11.89 -9.37
N VAL A 70 6.42 11.17 -8.45
CA VAL A 70 5.15 11.54 -7.78
C VAL A 70 5.36 12.03 -6.35
N GLY A 71 6.61 12.26 -5.94
CA GLY A 71 6.94 12.87 -4.65
C GLY A 71 7.11 11.85 -3.51
N PHE A 72 7.26 10.56 -3.83
CA PHE A 72 7.54 9.51 -2.84
C PHE A 72 8.97 9.00 -3.01
N ASP A 73 9.64 8.78 -1.89
CA ASP A 73 10.94 8.11 -1.87
C ASP A 73 10.79 6.59 -2.00
N ALA A 74 11.87 5.92 -2.39
CA ALA A 74 11.89 4.48 -2.51
C ALA A 74 12.79 3.86 -1.43
N VAL A 75 12.20 3.17 -0.46
CA VAL A 75 12.94 2.29 0.45
C VAL A 75 13.10 0.93 -0.22
N ARG A 76 14.36 0.53 -0.42
CA ARG A 76 14.69 -0.73 -1.12
C ARG A 76 14.84 -1.86 -0.11
N GLY A 77 13.96 -2.84 -0.18
CA GLY A 77 14.00 -4.00 0.69
C GLY A 77 13.31 -5.21 0.06
N SER A 78 13.60 -6.40 0.56
CA SER A 78 12.89 -7.61 0.19
C SER A 78 12.66 -8.51 1.40
N SER A 79 11.81 -9.51 1.26
CA SER A 79 11.34 -10.47 2.26
C SER A 79 12.42 -11.45 2.78
N SER A 80 13.62 -10.99 3.07
CA SER A 80 14.70 -11.79 3.65
C SER A 80 15.44 -10.96 4.72
N ARG A 81 16.71 -11.20 4.98
CA ARG A 81 17.53 -10.42 5.94
C ARG A 81 17.43 -8.89 5.77
N GLN A 82 17.13 -8.39 4.57
CA GLN A 82 16.89 -6.97 4.30
C GLN A 82 15.49 -6.51 4.73
N GLY A 83 14.54 -7.41 5.02
CA GLY A 83 13.18 -7.07 5.40
C GLY A 83 13.11 -6.32 6.74
N VAL A 84 13.88 -6.76 7.74
CA VAL A 84 13.95 -6.07 9.05
C VAL A 84 14.51 -4.66 8.88
N THR A 85 15.62 -4.52 8.14
CA THR A 85 16.22 -3.20 7.87
C THR A 85 15.24 -2.29 7.15
N ALA A 86 14.51 -2.81 6.17
CA ALA A 86 13.49 -2.04 5.44
C ALA A 86 12.34 -1.57 6.37
N VAL A 87 11.87 -2.43 7.27
CA VAL A 87 10.84 -2.06 8.26
C VAL A 87 11.36 -0.94 9.19
N LEU A 88 12.62 -1.01 9.63
CA LEU A 88 13.22 0.04 10.45
C LEU A 88 13.33 1.37 9.70
N GLN A 89 13.77 1.34 8.44
CA GLN A 89 13.82 2.55 7.59
C GLN A 89 12.43 3.15 7.38
N MET A 90 11.40 2.32 7.18
CA MET A 90 10.02 2.80 7.06
C MET A 90 9.52 3.41 8.38
N ALA A 91 9.90 2.85 9.53
CA ALA A 91 9.58 3.43 10.83
C ALA A 91 10.25 4.81 11.03
N GLU A 92 11.48 5.00 10.54
CA GLU A 92 12.15 6.30 10.54
C GLU A 92 11.42 7.32 9.66
N VAL A 93 10.94 6.92 8.48
CA VAL A 93 10.13 7.78 7.60
C VAL A 93 8.86 8.25 8.31
N LEU A 94 8.15 7.35 8.99
CA LEU A 94 6.96 7.69 9.77
C LEU A 94 7.31 8.63 10.95
N ALA A 95 8.40 8.38 11.64
CA ALA A 95 8.86 9.25 12.75
C ALA A 95 9.22 10.66 12.29
N LEU A 96 9.59 10.84 11.02
CA LEU A 96 9.84 12.14 10.39
C LEU A 96 8.55 12.82 9.88
N GLY A 97 7.38 12.27 10.19
CA GLY A 97 6.10 12.85 9.78
C GLY A 97 5.70 12.56 8.32
N SER A 98 6.32 11.58 7.68
CA SER A 98 6.02 11.21 6.30
C SER A 98 5.30 9.87 6.20
N ASP A 99 4.42 9.72 5.22
CA ASP A 99 3.68 8.49 5.00
C ASP A 99 4.57 7.35 4.49
N VAL A 100 4.10 6.13 4.65
CA VAL A 100 4.68 4.98 3.97
C VAL A 100 3.63 4.20 3.20
N VAL A 101 4.04 3.58 2.09
CA VAL A 101 3.17 2.72 1.28
C VAL A 101 3.80 1.33 1.16
N ILE A 102 3.01 0.32 1.48
CA ILE A 102 3.46 -1.08 1.49
C ILE A 102 2.47 -1.96 0.73
N ALA A 103 3.01 -2.92 -0.05
CA ALA A 103 2.25 -4.10 -0.49
C ALA A 103 2.52 -5.24 0.52
N PRO A 104 1.58 -5.53 1.42
CA PRO A 104 1.86 -6.42 2.55
C PRO A 104 1.97 -7.90 2.18
N ASP A 105 1.47 -8.30 1.01
CA ASP A 105 1.67 -9.63 0.42
C ASP A 105 3.06 -9.79 -0.24
N GLY A 106 3.82 -8.70 -0.33
CA GLY A 106 5.19 -8.71 -0.81
C GLY A 106 5.35 -9.13 -2.27
N PRO A 107 6.59 -9.13 -2.79
CA PRO A 107 6.85 -9.37 -4.22
C PRO A 107 6.80 -10.85 -4.62
N ARG A 108 6.64 -11.76 -3.69
CA ARG A 108 6.63 -13.23 -3.92
C ARG A 108 5.32 -13.89 -3.51
N GLY A 109 4.45 -13.15 -2.83
CA GLY A 109 3.19 -13.67 -2.31
C GLY A 109 3.32 -14.63 -1.13
N PRO A 110 2.28 -15.41 -0.91
CA PRO A 110 1.09 -15.59 -1.76
C PRO A 110 0.17 -14.36 -1.80
N ALA A 111 -0.56 -14.21 -2.92
CA ALA A 111 -1.47 -13.09 -3.11
C ALA A 111 -2.55 -13.05 -2.00
N TYR A 112 -2.87 -11.83 -1.55
CA TYR A 112 -3.88 -11.60 -0.52
C TYR A 112 -3.56 -12.21 0.85
N GLN A 113 -2.29 -12.44 1.15
CA GLN A 113 -1.84 -12.85 2.46
C GLN A 113 -0.84 -11.83 3.02
N ILE A 114 -1.17 -11.24 4.14
CA ILE A 114 -0.34 -10.23 4.79
C ILE A 114 0.86 -10.88 5.47
N GLY A 115 2.07 -10.38 5.15
CA GLY A 115 3.29 -10.71 5.90
C GLY A 115 3.35 -9.96 7.24
N GLN A 116 4.18 -10.44 8.14
CA GLN A 116 4.37 -9.87 9.48
C GLN A 116 4.90 -8.43 9.49
N GLY A 117 5.64 -8.02 8.45
CA GLY A 117 6.37 -6.76 8.42
C GLY A 117 5.51 -5.52 8.62
N ILE A 118 4.28 -5.50 8.08
CA ILE A 118 3.37 -4.35 8.24
C ILE A 118 2.84 -4.24 9.68
N ILE A 119 2.62 -5.35 10.36
CA ILE A 119 2.18 -5.37 11.76
C ILE A 119 3.30 -4.84 12.66
N PHE A 120 4.54 -5.34 12.50
CA PHE A 120 5.69 -4.80 13.22
C PHE A 120 5.89 -3.31 12.98
N LEU A 121 5.73 -2.85 11.73
CA LEU A 121 5.84 -1.43 11.41
C LEU A 121 4.78 -0.61 12.12
N ALA A 122 3.52 -1.04 12.07
CA ALA A 122 2.40 -0.34 12.68
C ALA A 122 2.53 -0.27 14.21
N GLN A 123 2.88 -1.39 14.87
CA GLN A 123 3.13 -1.41 16.31
C GLN A 123 4.31 -0.51 16.70
N LYS A 124 5.43 -0.59 15.97
CA LYS A 124 6.63 0.20 16.25
C LYS A 124 6.41 1.71 16.09
N SER A 125 5.64 2.12 15.10
CA SER A 125 5.40 3.54 14.79
C SER A 125 4.18 4.13 15.47
N GLY A 126 3.21 3.31 15.87
CA GLY A 126 1.87 3.75 16.31
C GLY A 126 1.01 4.34 15.19
N ALA A 127 1.51 4.35 13.95
CA ALA A 127 0.79 4.91 12.82
C ALA A 127 -0.38 4.01 12.38
N PRO A 128 -1.55 4.57 12.05
CA PRO A 128 -2.67 3.80 11.55
C PRO A 128 -2.39 3.27 10.15
N VAL A 129 -2.94 2.09 9.85
CA VAL A 129 -2.90 1.48 8.53
C VAL A 129 -4.18 1.81 7.78
N PHE A 130 -4.07 2.41 6.61
CA PHE A 130 -5.18 2.64 5.70
C PHE A 130 -5.17 1.59 4.60
N PRO A 131 -6.13 0.67 4.58
CA PRO A 131 -6.35 -0.22 3.45
C PRO A 131 -6.70 0.62 2.21
N VAL A 132 -6.01 0.37 1.10
CA VAL A 132 -6.29 1.03 -0.18
C VAL A 132 -6.60 -0.02 -1.23
N HIS A 133 -7.75 0.12 -1.90
CA HIS A 133 -8.12 -0.77 -2.99
C HIS A 133 -8.36 0.00 -4.29
N LEU A 134 -7.97 -0.63 -5.40
CA LEU A 134 -8.16 -0.09 -6.75
C LEU A 134 -8.96 -1.10 -7.57
N GLU A 135 -10.21 -0.76 -7.83
CA GLU A 135 -11.11 -1.54 -8.66
C GLU A 135 -11.11 -1.02 -10.09
N TYR A 136 -11.15 -1.93 -11.06
CA TYR A 136 -11.12 -1.59 -12.48
C TYR A 136 -12.34 -2.16 -13.20
N SER A 137 -13.14 -1.32 -13.84
CA SER A 137 -14.29 -1.78 -14.62
C SER A 137 -13.89 -2.72 -15.76
N ARG A 138 -12.66 -2.56 -16.29
CA ARG A 138 -12.06 -3.45 -17.31
C ARG A 138 -10.55 -3.50 -17.12
N SER A 139 -9.99 -4.69 -17.07
CA SER A 139 -8.56 -4.92 -16.94
C SER A 139 -8.08 -6.14 -17.74
N TRP A 140 -6.80 -6.17 -18.03
CA TRP A 140 -6.12 -7.40 -18.39
C TRP A 140 -5.49 -8.00 -17.12
N ARG A 141 -5.36 -9.32 -17.10
CA ARG A 141 -4.67 -10.06 -16.05
C ARG A 141 -3.37 -10.64 -16.59
N VAL A 142 -2.25 -10.33 -15.94
CA VAL A 142 -0.96 -10.93 -16.26
C VAL A 142 -0.90 -12.35 -15.70
N LYS A 143 -0.23 -13.26 -16.40
CA LYS A 143 0.05 -14.60 -15.88
C LYS A 143 1.26 -14.54 -14.91
N SER A 144 1.02 -13.96 -13.73
CA SER A 144 1.96 -13.86 -12.61
C SER A 144 1.38 -14.55 -11.38
N TRP A 145 2.19 -14.71 -10.31
CA TRP A 145 1.75 -15.32 -9.06
C TRP A 145 0.54 -14.59 -8.43
N ASP A 146 0.47 -13.26 -8.60
CA ASP A 146 -0.57 -12.38 -8.05
C ASP A 146 -1.68 -12.05 -9.06
N ARG A 147 -1.58 -12.54 -10.30
CA ARG A 147 -2.50 -12.19 -11.39
C ARG A 147 -2.62 -10.67 -11.56
N PHE A 148 -1.51 -9.98 -11.67
CA PHE A 148 -1.39 -8.53 -11.71
C PHE A 148 -2.39 -7.87 -12.68
N PHE A 149 -3.02 -6.79 -12.23
CA PHE A 149 -4.05 -6.08 -13.00
C PHE A 149 -3.47 -4.94 -13.82
N LEU A 150 -3.79 -4.94 -15.10
CA LEU A 150 -3.50 -3.84 -16.02
C LEU A 150 -4.84 -3.23 -16.46
N PRO A 151 -5.25 -2.06 -15.94
CA PRO A 151 -6.50 -1.43 -16.37
C PRO A 151 -6.44 -1.12 -17.84
N ARG A 152 -7.53 -1.36 -18.57
CA ARG A 152 -7.63 -1.03 -19.99
C ARG A 152 -7.82 0.47 -20.20
N PRO A 153 -7.41 1.03 -21.35
CA PRO A 153 -7.74 2.40 -21.69
C PRO A 153 -9.25 2.67 -21.54
N PHE A 154 -9.59 3.89 -21.12
CA PHE A 154 -10.98 4.34 -20.91
C PHE A 154 -11.76 3.59 -19.82
N SER A 155 -11.09 2.79 -19.00
CA SER A 155 -11.72 2.14 -17.85
C SER A 155 -12.07 3.16 -16.76
N LYS A 156 -13.11 2.84 -15.99
CA LYS A 156 -13.31 3.44 -14.68
C LYS A 156 -12.38 2.78 -13.68
N VAL A 157 -11.84 3.60 -12.79
CA VAL A 157 -11.01 3.20 -11.66
C VAL A 157 -11.68 3.73 -10.41
N ARG A 158 -12.23 2.86 -9.60
CA ARG A 158 -12.70 3.20 -8.27
C ARG A 158 -11.53 3.06 -7.30
N VAL A 159 -11.20 4.16 -6.63
CA VAL A 159 -10.17 4.23 -5.60
C VAL A 159 -10.88 4.21 -4.27
N ILE A 160 -10.66 3.20 -3.46
CA ILE A 160 -11.28 3.06 -2.15
C ILE A 160 -10.20 3.24 -1.08
N PHE A 161 -10.34 4.27 -0.26
CA PHE A 161 -9.58 4.43 0.97
C PHE A 161 -10.41 3.89 2.13
N GLY A 162 -10.06 2.73 2.63
CA GLY A 162 -10.76 2.05 3.72
C GLY A 162 -10.56 2.77 5.07
N PRO A 163 -11.38 2.45 6.08
CA PRO A 163 -11.21 2.97 7.43
C PRO A 163 -9.82 2.69 7.99
N PRO A 164 -9.26 3.61 8.82
CA PRO A 164 -7.97 3.39 9.47
C PRO A 164 -8.04 2.19 10.42
N HIS A 165 -7.08 1.31 10.29
CA HIS A 165 -6.88 0.17 11.19
C HIS A 165 -5.72 0.48 12.14
N VAL A 166 -6.02 0.61 13.42
CA VAL A 166 -5.03 0.77 14.48
C VAL A 166 -4.61 -0.61 14.96
N VAL A 167 -3.34 -0.93 14.80
CA VAL A 167 -2.79 -2.23 15.22
C VAL A 167 -2.46 -2.16 16.70
N ALA A 168 -3.07 -3.05 17.50
CA ALA A 168 -2.81 -3.12 18.94
C ALA A 168 -1.41 -3.68 19.22
N GLU A 169 -0.79 -3.23 20.32
CA GLU A 169 0.39 -3.88 20.85
C GLU A 169 0.06 -5.30 21.31
N THR A 170 0.96 -6.23 21.06
CA THR A 170 0.76 -7.65 21.37
C THR A 170 1.94 -8.19 22.14
N SER A 171 1.67 -9.06 23.12
CA SER A 171 2.70 -9.68 23.97
C SER A 171 2.88 -11.18 23.69
N THR A 172 2.03 -11.77 22.84
CA THR A 172 2.12 -13.19 22.46
C THR A 172 2.04 -13.35 20.93
N ASP A 173 2.56 -14.47 20.43
CA ASP A 173 2.54 -14.79 19.00
C ASP A 173 1.10 -14.99 18.51
N GLU A 174 0.20 -15.53 19.32
CA GLU A 174 -1.21 -15.72 19.00
C GLU A 174 -1.93 -14.38 18.86
N ALA A 175 -1.67 -13.41 19.75
CA ALA A 175 -2.25 -12.08 19.68
C ALA A 175 -1.71 -11.33 18.45
N PHE A 176 -0.43 -11.49 18.13
CA PHE A 176 0.18 -10.91 16.93
C PHE A 176 -0.46 -11.47 15.65
N GLU A 177 -0.66 -12.78 15.59
CA GLU A 177 -1.30 -13.43 14.44
C GLU A 177 -2.77 -13.00 14.31
N ALA A 178 -3.48 -12.83 15.42
CA ALA A 178 -4.84 -12.31 15.41
C ALA A 178 -4.91 -10.87 14.83
N GLU A 179 -3.96 -9.99 15.18
CA GLU A 179 -3.86 -8.66 14.59
C GLU A 179 -3.56 -8.72 13.09
N ARG A 180 -2.65 -9.60 12.69
CA ARG A 180 -2.33 -9.80 11.27
C ARG A 180 -3.58 -10.23 10.48
N LEU A 181 -4.35 -11.17 11.00
CA LEU A 181 -5.59 -11.61 10.36
C LEU A 181 -6.64 -10.50 10.32
N ARG A 182 -6.83 -9.74 11.40
CA ARG A 182 -7.77 -8.60 11.43
C ARG A 182 -7.46 -7.55 10.34
N LEU A 183 -6.20 -7.20 10.17
CA LEU A 183 -5.81 -6.29 9.10
C LEU A 183 -6.03 -6.92 7.71
N GLN A 184 -5.74 -8.21 7.56
CA GLN A 184 -6.00 -8.93 6.32
C GLN A 184 -7.48 -8.91 5.96
N ASP A 185 -8.36 -9.19 6.91
CA ASP A 185 -9.82 -9.18 6.72
C ASP A 185 -10.31 -7.77 6.37
N ALA A 186 -9.78 -6.72 7.03
CA ALA A 186 -10.08 -5.33 6.69
C ALA A 186 -9.67 -4.98 5.25
N MET A 187 -8.53 -5.49 4.77
CA MET A 187 -8.11 -5.30 3.38
C MET A 187 -8.93 -6.14 2.40
N MET A 188 -9.33 -7.35 2.80
CA MET A 188 -10.13 -8.25 1.95
C MET A 188 -11.56 -7.76 1.80
N SER A 189 -12.16 -7.17 2.83
CA SER A 189 -13.51 -6.60 2.73
C SER A 189 -13.66 -5.61 1.58
N LEU A 190 -12.62 -4.81 1.30
CA LEU A 190 -12.63 -3.87 0.18
C LEU A 190 -12.56 -4.58 -1.20
N VAL A 191 -12.06 -5.81 -1.26
CA VAL A 191 -11.99 -6.62 -2.48
C VAL A 191 -13.32 -7.33 -2.76
N GLU A 192 -13.99 -7.81 -1.71
CA GLU A 192 -15.22 -8.61 -1.81
C GLU A 192 -16.45 -7.75 -2.11
N GLU A 193 -16.41 -6.47 -1.74
CA GLU A 193 -17.47 -5.51 -2.05
C GLU A 193 -17.37 -4.90 -3.46
N SER A 194 -16.35 -5.28 -4.25
CA SER A 194 -16.01 -4.66 -5.54
C SER A 194 -16.43 -5.48 -6.77
#